data_8c092f34b2e933d6ee23c1bbc63e47d5
#
_entry.id   8c092f34b2e933d6ee23c1bbc63e47d5
#
_cell.length_a   1.000
_cell.length_b   1.000
_cell.length_c   1.000
_cell.angle_alpha   90.00
_cell.angle_beta   90.00
_cell.angle_gamma   90.00
#
_symmetry.space_group_name_H-M   'P 1'
#
loop_
_entity.id
_entity.type
_entity.pdbx_description
1 polymer ?
#
loop_
_entity_poly.entity_id
_entity_poly.type
_entity_poly.pdbx_seq_one_letter_code
_entity_poly.pdbx_strand_id
1 'polypeptide(L)'
;MNPLIAAISSITLGALGALSAASAAESKSAGTTGSAASYQAARAKVMSANPELRASILRGGTFSGADFSAAIANRMYSRTDAAAIADARQKLRVEAHGPKTWLLRLPFVNIVVLETHEGLVLIDSGYAPAGPALVEALSQLSDKPVHTVIFTHYHADHAFGAWALFAAGMRPRVIAQNRFVEQLEYDMKTAGLIARNNNQFPEDVPRSWSDAIRPTLTFDQRLTLEVGGEKIHLQHAKGETEDHLWVHMPSRQLVVTGDLFQDFLPNVGNGKRRVRFASDWAHALRAIAATNSGLLLPMHGPALTDRATISRRLGRQADMLDSIVKQVLDGLNAGTRQDLVVDGVTLAEEYRHDHDAREQYVTVKDIARMVIKEHSGWWDDIPSNWSPAPLTLQAEEIIRLSGGLDKAIAHAKHLSLSNSPLAIKFADWIWLANPTIPKALRACLEIYAKHVSTPKPTQEALVYAEHMIRLELSLAQTERAIAQRGAQSPPK
;
A
#
# COMPACT_ATOMS: atom_id res chain seq x y z
N MET A 1 56.53 3.17 28.78
CA MET A 1 55.22 2.80 28.26
C MET A 1 54.21 2.97 29.40
N ASN A 2 53.25 3.85 29.21
CA ASN A 2 52.38 4.43 30.23
C ASN A 2 51.20 3.47 30.54
N PRO A 3 50.93 3.11 31.79
CA PRO A 3 49.88 2.13 32.16
C PRO A 3 48.45 2.61 31.90
N LEU A 4 48.23 3.83 31.41
CA LEU A 4 46.92 4.37 31.09
C LEU A 4 46.36 3.86 29.73
N ILE A 5 47.16 3.24 28.87
CA ILE A 5 46.72 2.75 27.55
C ILE A 5 46.15 1.34 27.63
N ALA A 6 46.49 0.56 28.66
CA ALA A 6 46.00 -0.79 28.84
C ALA A 6 44.55 -0.89 29.40
N ALA A 7 44.05 0.17 30.06
CA ALA A 7 42.72 0.22 30.66
C ALA A 7 41.59 0.59 29.67
N ILE A 8 41.93 1.21 28.53
CA ILE A 8 40.94 1.64 27.54
C ILE A 8 40.60 0.50 26.56
N SER A 9 41.52 -0.47 26.38
CA SER A 9 41.30 -1.59 25.45
C SER A 9 40.35 -2.69 25.98
N SER A 10 40.18 -2.81 27.28
CA SER A 10 39.32 -3.86 27.88
C SER A 10 37.86 -3.45 28.06
N ILE A 11 37.53 -2.16 28.01
CA ILE A 11 36.14 -1.67 28.09
C ILE A 11 35.47 -1.66 26.71
N THR A 12 36.27 -1.51 25.66
CA THR A 12 35.73 -1.48 24.26
C THR A 12 35.36 -2.86 23.72
N LEU A 13 36.02 -3.94 24.16
CA LEU A 13 35.65 -5.31 23.68
C LEU A 13 34.38 -5.87 24.35
N GLY A 14 34.11 -5.47 25.60
CA GLY A 14 32.89 -5.88 26.31
C GLY A 14 31.62 -5.22 25.73
N ALA A 15 31.72 -3.96 25.31
CA ALA A 15 30.62 -3.21 24.74
C ALA A 15 30.27 -3.67 23.29
N LEU A 16 31.28 -4.04 22.49
CA LEU A 16 31.08 -4.57 21.14
C LEU A 16 30.46 -5.97 21.14
N GLY A 17 30.75 -6.81 22.14
CA GLY A 17 30.13 -8.12 22.31
C GLY A 17 28.64 -8.05 22.70
N ALA A 18 28.25 -7.08 23.51
CA ALA A 18 26.86 -6.82 23.91
C ALA A 18 26.04 -6.21 22.78
N LEU A 19 26.63 -5.32 21.95
CA LEU A 19 26.01 -4.74 20.77
C LEU A 19 25.73 -5.77 19.67
N SER A 20 26.62 -6.76 19.47
CA SER A 20 26.38 -7.84 18.51
C SER A 20 25.29 -8.82 18.97
N ALA A 21 25.15 -9.04 20.26
CA ALA A 21 24.11 -9.91 20.83
C ALA A 21 22.73 -9.23 20.82
N ALA A 22 22.66 -7.91 21.02
CA ALA A 22 21.41 -7.14 20.90
C ALA A 22 20.92 -7.06 19.45
N SER A 23 21.81 -6.82 18.48
CA SER A 23 21.50 -6.83 17.04
C SER A 23 21.05 -8.22 16.55
N ALA A 24 21.66 -9.30 17.07
CA ALA A 24 21.24 -10.67 16.78
C ALA A 24 19.90 -11.04 17.42
N ALA A 25 19.54 -10.43 18.55
CA ALA A 25 18.23 -10.60 19.19
C ALA A 25 17.12 -9.84 18.44
N GLU A 26 17.40 -8.62 17.94
CA GLU A 26 16.47 -7.87 17.09
C GLU A 26 16.20 -8.60 15.76
N SER A 27 17.22 -9.19 15.12
CA SER A 27 17.03 -9.98 13.90
C SER A 27 16.24 -11.27 14.14
N LYS A 28 16.31 -11.86 15.35
CA LYS A 28 15.51 -13.03 15.72
C LYS A 28 14.09 -12.68 16.18
N SER A 29 13.84 -11.49 16.75
CA SER A 29 12.51 -11.07 17.18
C SER A 29 11.66 -10.59 16.00
N ALA A 30 12.28 -10.04 14.95
CA ALA A 30 11.60 -9.62 13.73
C ALA A 30 11.17 -10.78 12.81
N GLY A 31 11.64 -12.02 13.07
CA GLY A 31 11.45 -13.17 12.20
C GLY A 31 10.41 -14.22 12.66
N THR A 32 9.77 -14.06 13.81
CA THR A 32 8.71 -14.99 14.25
C THR A 32 7.32 -14.45 13.89
N THR A 33 6.95 -14.54 12.63
CA THR A 33 5.53 -14.60 12.26
C THR A 33 4.97 -15.86 12.94
N GLY A 34 4.03 -15.66 13.88
CA GLY A 34 3.23 -16.75 14.42
C GLY A 34 2.56 -17.52 13.25
N SER A 35 2.09 -18.72 13.49
CA SER A 35 1.37 -19.46 12.44
C SER A 35 0.28 -18.56 11.82
N ALA A 36 -0.11 -18.81 10.58
CA ALA A 36 -1.18 -18.08 9.92
C ALA A 36 -2.44 -17.99 10.79
N ALA A 37 -2.77 -19.06 11.52
CA ALA A 37 -3.87 -19.10 12.49
C ALA A 37 -3.68 -18.10 13.64
N SER A 38 -2.47 -17.98 14.20
CA SER A 38 -2.18 -17.02 15.26
C SER A 38 -2.31 -15.59 14.79
N TYR A 39 -1.85 -15.29 13.57
CA TYR A 39 -1.99 -13.98 12.95
C TYR A 39 -3.48 -13.62 12.73
N GLN A 40 -4.28 -14.53 12.19
CA GLN A 40 -5.72 -14.31 11.99
C GLN A 40 -6.46 -14.10 13.32
N ALA A 41 -6.12 -14.83 14.36
CA ALA A 41 -6.69 -14.63 15.70
C ALA A 41 -6.35 -13.24 16.28
N ALA A 42 -5.09 -12.83 16.20
CA ALA A 42 -4.66 -11.49 16.65
C ALA A 42 -5.34 -10.39 15.82
N ARG A 43 -5.43 -10.56 14.50
CA ARG A 43 -6.12 -9.64 13.60
C ARG A 43 -7.61 -9.50 13.96
N ALA A 44 -8.30 -10.63 14.15
CA ALA A 44 -9.72 -10.62 14.52
C ALA A 44 -9.92 -9.89 15.86
N LYS A 45 -9.05 -10.10 16.83
CA LYS A 45 -9.06 -9.40 18.12
C LYS A 45 -8.89 -7.88 17.95
N VAL A 46 -7.87 -7.45 17.20
CA VAL A 46 -7.61 -6.02 16.94
C VAL A 46 -8.79 -5.37 16.23
N MET A 47 -9.30 -5.99 15.16
CA MET A 47 -10.41 -5.42 14.36
C MET A 47 -11.73 -5.37 15.12
N SER A 48 -12.05 -6.35 15.96
CA SER A 48 -13.25 -6.34 16.77
C SER A 48 -13.19 -5.31 17.91
N ALA A 49 -12.00 -5.12 18.49
CA ALA A 49 -11.80 -4.13 19.56
C ALA A 49 -11.73 -2.68 19.05
N ASN A 50 -11.48 -2.45 17.75
CA ASN A 50 -11.26 -1.12 17.17
C ASN A 50 -12.18 -0.90 15.95
N PRO A 51 -13.47 -0.64 16.13
CA PRO A 51 -14.44 -0.53 15.04
C PRO A 51 -14.14 0.63 14.09
N GLU A 52 -13.62 1.78 14.57
CA GLU A 52 -13.28 2.91 13.71
C GLU A 52 -12.01 2.62 12.86
N LEU A 53 -11.03 1.91 13.42
CA LEU A 53 -9.89 1.41 12.65
C LEU A 53 -10.35 0.52 11.50
N ARG A 54 -11.25 -0.43 11.80
CA ARG A 54 -11.86 -1.29 10.79
C ARG A 54 -12.60 -0.47 9.73
N ALA A 55 -13.43 0.50 10.15
CA ALA A 55 -14.16 1.39 9.24
C ALA A 55 -13.22 2.21 8.35
N SER A 56 -12.10 2.71 8.88
CA SER A 56 -11.08 3.45 8.14
C SER A 56 -10.43 2.60 7.04
N ILE A 57 -10.12 1.33 7.34
CA ILE A 57 -9.58 0.39 6.36
C ILE A 57 -10.65 0.07 5.29
N LEU A 58 -11.89 -0.19 5.69
CA LEU A 58 -12.97 -0.53 4.76
C LEU A 58 -13.30 0.64 3.83
N ARG A 59 -13.23 1.88 4.30
CA ARG A 59 -13.42 3.07 3.43
C ARG A 59 -12.45 3.08 2.26
N GLY A 60 -11.20 2.66 2.46
CA GLY A 60 -10.23 2.53 1.37
C GLY A 60 -10.56 1.42 0.37
N GLY A 61 -11.27 0.37 0.82
CA GLY A 61 -11.70 -0.74 -0.05
C GLY A 61 -13.03 -0.51 -0.77
N THR A 62 -13.76 0.55 -0.43
CA THR A 62 -15.07 0.85 -1.04
C THR A 62 -15.00 1.55 -2.39
N PHE A 63 -13.85 1.55 -3.06
CA PHE A 63 -13.70 2.11 -4.40
C PHE A 63 -14.74 1.58 -5.40
N SER A 64 -15.18 0.36 -5.20
CA SER A 64 -16.17 -0.29 -6.07
C SER A 64 -17.59 -0.32 -5.49
N GLY A 65 -17.84 0.27 -4.33
CA GLY A 65 -19.12 0.22 -3.64
C GLY A 65 -19.46 -1.13 -3.01
N ALA A 66 -18.51 -2.08 -2.98
CA ALA A 66 -18.64 -3.36 -2.29
C ALA A 66 -17.69 -3.42 -1.08
N ASP A 67 -18.08 -4.14 -0.03
CA ASP A 67 -17.25 -4.30 1.16
C ASP A 67 -15.92 -4.97 0.83
N PHE A 68 -14.82 -4.31 1.15
CA PHE A 68 -13.49 -4.90 1.15
C PHE A 68 -13.45 -6.03 2.18
N SER A 69 -13.49 -7.26 1.72
CA SER A 69 -13.61 -8.38 2.64
C SER A 69 -12.31 -8.68 3.35
N ALA A 70 -12.43 -9.18 4.57
CA ALA A 70 -11.30 -9.71 5.31
C ALA A 70 -10.58 -10.87 4.58
N ALA A 71 -11.30 -11.61 3.73
CA ALA A 71 -10.75 -12.72 2.96
C ALA A 71 -9.72 -12.26 1.92
N ILE A 72 -9.98 -11.13 1.25
CA ILE A 72 -9.08 -10.58 0.22
C ILE A 72 -7.91 -9.81 0.84
N ALA A 73 -8.13 -9.12 1.94
CA ALA A 73 -7.17 -8.19 2.53
C ALA A 73 -5.76 -8.78 2.77
N ASN A 74 -5.66 -10.11 2.96
CA ASN A 74 -4.39 -10.80 3.23
C ASN A 74 -4.03 -11.84 2.16
N ARG A 75 -4.81 -11.97 1.09
CA ARG A 75 -4.70 -13.06 0.12
C ARG A 75 -4.69 -12.61 -1.34
N MET A 76 -4.35 -11.34 -1.62
CA MET A 76 -4.36 -10.79 -2.98
C MET A 76 -3.50 -11.57 -3.98
N TYR A 77 -2.45 -12.22 -3.50
CA TYR A 77 -1.56 -13.04 -4.33
C TYR A 77 -1.94 -14.53 -4.35
N SER A 78 -2.86 -14.99 -3.49
CA SER A 78 -3.16 -16.41 -3.37
C SER A 78 -3.99 -16.94 -4.53
N ARG A 79 -3.50 -17.99 -5.18
CA ARG A 79 -4.23 -18.71 -6.24
C ARG A 79 -5.11 -19.83 -5.72
N THR A 80 -5.00 -20.18 -4.43
CA THR A 80 -5.57 -21.39 -3.83
C THR A 80 -6.45 -21.14 -2.61
N ASP A 81 -6.50 -19.91 -2.08
CA ASP A 81 -7.36 -19.61 -0.93
C ASP A 81 -8.83 -19.68 -1.33
N ALA A 82 -9.52 -20.73 -0.89
CA ALA A 82 -10.90 -20.99 -1.27
C ALA A 82 -11.88 -19.89 -0.79
N ALA A 83 -11.61 -19.29 0.38
CA ALA A 83 -12.47 -18.24 0.92
C ALA A 83 -12.35 -16.94 0.10
N ALA A 84 -11.13 -16.56 -0.28
CA ALA A 84 -10.89 -15.38 -1.11
C ALA A 84 -11.46 -15.58 -2.54
N ILE A 85 -11.34 -16.78 -3.11
CA ILE A 85 -11.92 -17.12 -4.42
C ILE A 85 -13.45 -17.07 -4.37
N ALA A 86 -14.05 -17.66 -3.32
CA ALA A 86 -15.51 -17.64 -3.15
C ALA A 86 -16.04 -16.21 -2.96
N ASP A 87 -15.34 -15.38 -2.19
CA ASP A 87 -15.67 -13.97 -1.99
C ASP A 87 -15.63 -13.18 -3.30
N ALA A 88 -14.58 -13.38 -4.11
CA ALA A 88 -14.46 -12.73 -5.42
C ALA A 88 -15.61 -13.13 -6.38
N ARG A 89 -15.97 -14.42 -6.42
CA ARG A 89 -17.11 -14.92 -7.21
C ARG A 89 -18.44 -14.30 -6.78
N GLN A 90 -18.69 -14.24 -5.47
CA GLN A 90 -19.92 -13.69 -4.93
C GLN A 90 -20.05 -12.19 -5.20
N LYS A 91 -18.94 -11.47 -5.21
CA LYS A 91 -18.93 -10.00 -5.27
C LYS A 91 -18.66 -9.40 -6.63
N LEU A 92 -18.16 -10.18 -7.59
CA LEU A 92 -17.98 -9.68 -8.96
C LEU A 92 -19.33 -9.22 -9.53
N ARG A 93 -19.34 -8.02 -10.08
CA ARG A 93 -20.50 -7.43 -10.77
C ARG A 93 -20.08 -7.02 -12.17
N VAL A 94 -20.96 -7.22 -13.13
CA VAL A 94 -20.75 -6.82 -14.53
C VAL A 94 -21.61 -5.61 -14.82
N GLU A 95 -20.99 -4.51 -15.23
CA GLU A 95 -21.67 -3.28 -15.65
C GLU A 95 -21.41 -3.05 -17.15
N ALA A 96 -22.46 -2.83 -17.93
CA ALA A 96 -22.33 -2.50 -19.35
C ALA A 96 -22.21 -0.99 -19.54
N HIS A 97 -21.20 -0.56 -20.30
CA HIS A 97 -20.92 0.83 -20.60
C HIS A 97 -20.89 1.11 -22.11
N GLY A 98 -21.93 0.67 -22.80
CA GLY A 98 -22.08 0.75 -24.25
C GLY A 98 -21.96 -0.62 -24.92
N PRO A 99 -22.08 -0.67 -26.25
CA PRO A 99 -22.03 -1.94 -26.99
C PRO A 99 -20.68 -2.63 -26.76
N LYS A 100 -20.75 -3.91 -26.35
CA LYS A 100 -19.54 -4.75 -26.23
C LYS A 100 -18.43 -4.14 -25.35
N THR A 101 -18.83 -3.39 -24.33
CA THR A 101 -17.93 -2.73 -23.37
C THR A 101 -18.44 -2.96 -21.97
N TRP A 102 -17.64 -3.62 -21.13
CA TRP A 102 -18.04 -3.97 -19.77
C TRP A 102 -16.97 -3.58 -18.77
N LEU A 103 -17.43 -3.14 -17.61
CA LEU A 103 -16.62 -2.95 -16.39
C LEU A 103 -16.99 -4.08 -15.41
N LEU A 104 -16.06 -4.97 -15.16
CA LEU A 104 -16.19 -6.00 -14.14
C LEU A 104 -15.71 -5.41 -12.81
N ARG A 105 -16.63 -5.22 -11.88
CA ARG A 105 -16.34 -4.62 -10.59
C ARG A 105 -16.14 -5.70 -9.54
N LEU A 106 -14.97 -5.64 -8.92
CA LEU A 106 -14.60 -6.43 -7.76
C LEU A 106 -14.56 -5.53 -6.51
N PRO A 107 -14.51 -6.08 -5.31
CA PRO A 107 -14.49 -5.28 -4.07
C PRO A 107 -13.41 -4.20 -4.00
N PHE A 108 -12.31 -4.36 -4.70
CA PHE A 108 -11.16 -3.47 -4.61
C PHE A 108 -10.75 -2.87 -5.96
N VAL A 109 -10.88 -3.62 -7.04
CA VAL A 109 -10.37 -3.24 -8.36
C VAL A 109 -11.37 -3.59 -9.44
N ASN A 110 -11.34 -2.88 -10.54
CA ASN A 110 -12.11 -3.15 -11.74
C ASN A 110 -11.26 -3.88 -12.79
N ILE A 111 -11.96 -4.50 -13.76
CA ILE A 111 -11.37 -5.05 -14.98
C ILE A 111 -12.21 -4.54 -16.13
N VAL A 112 -11.58 -4.04 -17.19
CA VAL A 112 -12.33 -3.64 -18.41
C VAL A 112 -12.27 -4.76 -19.42
N VAL A 113 -13.43 -5.11 -19.98
CA VAL A 113 -13.58 -6.12 -21.03
C VAL A 113 -14.21 -5.47 -22.26
N LEU A 114 -13.54 -5.64 -23.38
CA LEU A 114 -13.96 -5.12 -24.68
C LEU A 114 -14.09 -6.28 -25.66
N GLU A 115 -15.25 -6.43 -26.31
CA GLU A 115 -15.38 -7.39 -27.40
C GLU A 115 -15.11 -6.71 -28.73
N THR A 116 -14.24 -7.31 -29.53
CA THR A 116 -13.89 -6.92 -30.88
C THR A 116 -14.31 -8.01 -31.88
N HIS A 117 -14.08 -7.82 -33.17
CA HIS A 117 -14.36 -8.87 -34.17
C HIS A 117 -13.45 -10.09 -33.99
N GLU A 118 -12.20 -9.93 -33.52
CA GLU A 118 -11.21 -11.00 -33.35
C GLU A 118 -11.21 -11.66 -31.97
N GLY A 119 -11.90 -11.09 -30.99
CA GLY A 119 -11.94 -11.63 -29.63
C GLY A 119 -12.07 -10.57 -28.57
N LEU A 120 -11.91 -11.01 -27.31
CA LEU A 120 -11.95 -10.13 -26.15
C LEU A 120 -10.59 -9.47 -25.92
N VAL A 121 -10.61 -8.19 -25.61
CA VAL A 121 -9.48 -7.44 -25.08
C VAL A 121 -9.77 -7.08 -23.63
N LEU A 122 -8.89 -7.51 -22.75
CA LEU A 122 -8.96 -7.20 -21.33
C LEU A 122 -7.97 -6.10 -21.00
N ILE A 123 -8.36 -5.14 -20.16
CA ILE A 123 -7.46 -4.20 -19.52
C ILE A 123 -7.48 -4.52 -18.04
N ASP A 124 -6.34 -4.98 -17.53
CA ASP A 124 -6.10 -5.65 -16.27
C ASP A 124 -6.83 -7.00 -16.12
N SER A 125 -6.62 -7.67 -15.00
CA SER A 125 -7.14 -8.99 -14.72
C SER A 125 -7.59 -9.18 -13.26
N GLY A 126 -7.46 -8.15 -12.45
CA GLY A 126 -7.74 -8.24 -11.02
C GLY A 126 -6.63 -8.96 -10.23
N TYR A 127 -6.90 -9.17 -8.95
CA TYR A 127 -6.02 -9.89 -8.04
C TYR A 127 -6.13 -11.42 -8.21
N ALA A 128 -5.16 -12.19 -7.71
CA ALA A 128 -5.08 -13.63 -7.99
C ALA A 128 -6.37 -14.43 -7.65
N PRO A 129 -7.00 -14.27 -6.47
CA PRO A 129 -8.27 -14.95 -6.18
C PRO A 129 -9.44 -14.59 -7.09
N ALA A 130 -9.39 -13.46 -7.78
CA ALA A 130 -10.44 -13.05 -8.73
C ALA A 130 -10.37 -13.80 -10.07
N GLY A 131 -9.24 -14.43 -10.37
CA GLY A 131 -9.03 -15.10 -11.66
C GLY A 131 -10.12 -16.11 -12.05
N PRO A 132 -10.54 -17.04 -11.19
CA PRO A 132 -11.65 -17.96 -11.50
C PRO A 132 -12.97 -17.25 -11.79
N ALA A 133 -13.32 -16.21 -11.03
CA ALA A 133 -14.51 -15.41 -11.27
C ALA A 133 -14.43 -14.64 -12.58
N LEU A 134 -13.25 -14.14 -12.96
CA LEU A 134 -12.99 -13.52 -14.25
C LEU A 134 -13.29 -14.51 -15.40
N VAL A 135 -12.72 -15.73 -15.35
CA VAL A 135 -12.95 -16.74 -16.39
C VAL A 135 -14.44 -17.06 -16.55
N GLU A 136 -15.15 -17.23 -15.44
CA GLU A 136 -16.61 -17.48 -15.42
C GLU A 136 -17.39 -16.31 -16.02
N ALA A 137 -17.05 -15.07 -15.67
CA ALA A 137 -17.71 -13.88 -16.23
C ALA A 137 -17.47 -13.75 -17.73
N LEU A 138 -16.26 -13.99 -18.22
CA LEU A 138 -15.94 -13.91 -19.65
C LEU A 138 -16.73 -14.91 -20.47
N SER A 139 -16.92 -16.14 -20.00
CA SER A 139 -17.72 -17.17 -20.68
C SER A 139 -19.20 -16.83 -20.76
N GLN A 140 -19.72 -15.98 -19.87
CA GLN A 140 -21.09 -15.48 -19.89
C GLN A 140 -21.26 -14.25 -20.79
N LEU A 141 -20.18 -13.50 -21.03
CA LEU A 141 -20.22 -12.27 -21.83
C LEU A 141 -20.08 -12.52 -23.33
N SER A 142 -19.27 -13.53 -23.71
CA SER A 142 -18.99 -13.78 -25.13
C SER A 142 -18.44 -15.20 -25.36
N ASP A 143 -18.81 -15.79 -26.51
CA ASP A 143 -18.23 -17.05 -26.99
C ASP A 143 -16.85 -16.87 -27.65
N LYS A 144 -16.39 -15.61 -27.80
CA LYS A 144 -15.12 -15.31 -28.46
C LYS A 144 -13.94 -15.57 -27.53
N PRO A 145 -12.77 -15.96 -28.08
CA PRO A 145 -11.58 -16.17 -27.28
C PRO A 145 -11.05 -14.86 -26.68
N VAL A 146 -10.34 -14.94 -25.55
CA VAL A 146 -9.53 -13.82 -25.05
C VAL A 146 -8.32 -13.67 -25.97
N HIS A 147 -8.31 -12.58 -26.75
CA HIS A 147 -7.26 -12.27 -27.72
C HIS A 147 -6.07 -11.56 -27.07
N THR A 148 -6.33 -10.57 -26.24
CA THR A 148 -5.28 -9.73 -25.64
C THR A 148 -5.63 -9.37 -24.19
N VAL A 149 -4.61 -9.38 -23.32
CA VAL A 149 -4.66 -8.80 -21.99
C VAL A 149 -3.61 -7.67 -21.93
N ILE A 150 -4.01 -6.51 -21.47
CA ILE A 150 -3.16 -5.33 -21.30
C ILE A 150 -3.05 -5.09 -19.80
N PHE A 151 -1.84 -5.16 -19.22
CA PHE A 151 -1.62 -4.76 -17.84
C PHE A 151 -1.31 -3.28 -17.77
N THR A 152 -2.10 -2.52 -17.00
CA THR A 152 -1.85 -1.09 -16.78
C THR A 152 -0.56 -0.87 -16.02
N HIS A 153 -0.27 -1.74 -15.04
CA HIS A 153 0.99 -1.78 -14.30
C HIS A 153 1.12 -3.09 -13.51
N TYR A 154 2.27 -3.29 -12.85
CA TYR A 154 2.66 -4.60 -12.28
C TYR A 154 1.99 -4.96 -10.94
N HIS A 155 1.20 -4.11 -10.32
CA HIS A 155 0.61 -4.39 -9.00
C HIS A 155 -0.31 -5.63 -9.03
N ALA A 156 -0.43 -6.26 -7.86
CA ALA A 156 -1.10 -7.55 -7.70
C ALA A 156 -2.58 -7.52 -8.08
N ASP A 157 -3.26 -6.44 -7.82
CA ASP A 157 -4.67 -6.25 -8.09
C ASP A 157 -4.99 -5.95 -9.56
N HIS A 158 -3.98 -5.75 -10.39
CA HIS A 158 -4.10 -5.53 -11.84
C HIS A 158 -3.66 -6.74 -12.66
N ALA A 159 -2.53 -7.37 -12.32
CA ALA A 159 -1.89 -8.35 -13.19
C ALA A 159 -2.08 -9.82 -12.76
N PHE A 160 -2.47 -10.08 -11.51
CA PHE A 160 -2.35 -11.43 -10.96
C PHE A 160 -3.56 -12.34 -11.19
N GLY A 161 -4.73 -11.82 -11.56
CA GLY A 161 -5.89 -12.65 -11.94
C GLY A 161 -5.70 -13.40 -13.26
N ALA A 162 -4.81 -12.92 -14.12
CA ALA A 162 -4.54 -13.51 -15.44
C ALA A 162 -4.09 -14.98 -15.39
N TRP A 163 -3.51 -15.46 -14.27
CA TRP A 163 -3.12 -16.86 -14.10
C TRP A 163 -4.24 -17.84 -14.43
N ALA A 164 -5.49 -17.47 -14.08
CA ALA A 164 -6.65 -18.34 -14.28
C ALA A 164 -7.02 -18.50 -15.76
N LEU A 165 -6.76 -17.50 -16.60
CA LEU A 165 -6.93 -17.62 -18.06
C LEU A 165 -6.00 -18.72 -18.61
N PHE A 166 -4.74 -18.72 -18.18
CA PHE A 166 -3.77 -19.73 -18.60
C PHE A 166 -4.08 -21.11 -18.03
N ALA A 167 -4.55 -21.18 -16.79
CA ALA A 167 -5.02 -22.43 -16.15
C ALA A 167 -6.24 -23.01 -16.88
N ALA A 168 -7.12 -22.16 -17.41
CA ALA A 168 -8.26 -22.56 -18.25
C ALA A 168 -7.88 -22.91 -19.70
N GLY A 169 -6.60 -22.96 -20.03
CA GLY A 169 -6.13 -23.32 -21.38
C GLY A 169 -6.08 -22.17 -22.40
N MET A 170 -6.47 -20.95 -21.99
CA MET A 170 -6.40 -19.77 -22.87
C MET A 170 -4.94 -19.33 -23.04
N ARG A 171 -4.62 -18.71 -24.17
CA ARG A 171 -3.26 -18.22 -24.47
C ARG A 171 -3.31 -16.82 -25.11
N PRO A 172 -3.84 -15.81 -24.39
CA PRO A 172 -3.90 -14.46 -24.91
C PRO A 172 -2.50 -13.87 -25.10
N ARG A 173 -2.38 -12.90 -25.99
CA ARG A 173 -1.22 -12.01 -26.01
C ARG A 173 -1.28 -11.12 -24.78
N VAL A 174 -0.20 -11.05 -24.02
CA VAL A 174 -0.10 -10.21 -22.81
C VAL A 174 0.82 -9.03 -23.11
N ILE A 175 0.32 -7.82 -22.89
CA ILE A 175 1.01 -6.58 -23.22
C ILE A 175 1.18 -5.74 -21.96
N ALA A 176 2.38 -5.17 -21.79
CA ALA A 176 2.70 -4.24 -20.72
C ALA A 176 3.76 -3.21 -21.18
N GLN A 177 3.99 -2.20 -20.39
CA GLN A 177 5.10 -1.28 -20.60
C GLN A 177 6.45 -1.97 -20.25
N ASN A 178 7.56 -1.57 -20.88
CA ASN A 178 8.87 -2.22 -20.75
C ASN A 178 9.34 -2.43 -19.31
N ARG A 179 9.07 -1.47 -18.42
CA ARG A 179 9.52 -1.54 -17.03
C ARG A 179 8.72 -2.51 -16.16
N PHE A 180 7.59 -3.03 -16.63
CA PHE A 180 6.78 -4.02 -15.92
C PHE A 180 7.63 -5.18 -15.39
N VAL A 181 8.47 -5.74 -16.27
CA VAL A 181 9.34 -6.89 -15.93
C VAL A 181 10.29 -6.53 -14.80
N GLU A 182 11.00 -5.40 -14.94
CA GLU A 182 11.96 -4.92 -13.96
C GLU A 182 11.27 -4.63 -12.61
N GLN A 183 10.13 -3.95 -12.64
CA GLN A 183 9.39 -3.56 -11.45
C GLN A 183 8.91 -4.79 -10.65
N LEU A 184 8.37 -5.79 -11.33
CA LEU A 184 7.94 -7.03 -10.67
C LEU A 184 9.13 -7.86 -10.15
N GLU A 185 10.25 -7.88 -10.87
CA GLU A 185 11.49 -8.55 -10.41
C GLU A 185 12.08 -7.90 -9.14
N TYR A 186 11.93 -6.59 -8.95
CA TYR A 186 12.27 -5.94 -7.68
C TYR A 186 11.38 -6.45 -6.53
N ASP A 187 10.09 -6.59 -6.77
CA ASP A 187 9.18 -7.12 -5.75
C ASP A 187 9.49 -8.60 -5.44
N MET A 188 9.81 -9.41 -6.43
CA MET A 188 10.25 -10.80 -6.25
C MET A 188 11.51 -10.89 -5.38
N LYS A 189 12.51 -10.01 -5.61
CA LYS A 189 13.75 -9.96 -4.80
C LYS A 189 13.47 -9.58 -3.34
N THR A 190 12.42 -8.83 -3.09
CA THR A 190 12.05 -8.31 -1.78
C THR A 190 10.70 -8.86 -1.30
N ALA A 191 10.32 -10.07 -1.72
CA ALA A 191 8.99 -10.65 -1.48
C ALA A 191 8.56 -10.62 0.00
N GLY A 192 9.47 -10.83 0.95
CA GLY A 192 9.18 -10.73 2.38
C GLY A 192 8.84 -9.30 2.82
N LEU A 193 9.49 -8.28 2.25
CA LEU A 193 9.15 -6.87 2.48
C LEU A 193 7.80 -6.53 1.87
N ILE A 194 7.55 -6.98 0.64
CA ILE A 194 6.28 -6.77 -0.07
C ILE A 194 5.12 -7.41 0.70
N ALA A 195 5.28 -8.64 1.16
CA ALA A 195 4.30 -9.32 2.00
C ALA A 195 3.95 -8.47 3.24
N ARG A 196 4.97 -8.04 3.99
CA ARG A 196 4.79 -7.21 5.17
C ARG A 196 4.10 -5.87 4.86
N ASN A 197 4.56 -5.17 3.82
CA ASN A 197 4.02 -3.85 3.46
C ASN A 197 2.57 -3.89 2.98
N ASN A 198 2.14 -5.02 2.42
CA ASN A 198 0.80 -5.25 1.90
C ASN A 198 -0.08 -6.10 2.82
N ASN A 199 0.39 -6.45 4.01
CA ASN A 199 -0.30 -7.36 4.94
C ASN A 199 -0.66 -8.70 4.27
N GLN A 200 0.24 -9.25 3.45
CA GLN A 200 0.07 -10.52 2.75
C GLN A 200 0.87 -11.64 3.42
N PHE A 201 0.49 -12.88 3.13
CA PHE A 201 1.30 -14.02 3.55
C PHE A 201 2.55 -14.13 2.66
N PRO A 202 3.75 -14.29 3.26
CA PRO A 202 5.00 -14.32 2.50
C PRO A 202 5.09 -15.43 1.46
N GLU A 203 4.40 -16.55 1.68
CA GLU A 203 4.34 -17.69 0.76
C GLU A 203 3.53 -17.42 -0.49
N ASP A 204 2.58 -16.49 -0.45
CA ASP A 204 1.72 -16.14 -1.59
C ASP A 204 2.40 -15.13 -2.54
N VAL A 205 3.34 -14.32 -2.03
CA VAL A 205 4.01 -13.28 -2.83
C VAL A 205 5.00 -13.91 -3.83
N PRO A 206 4.93 -13.56 -5.11
CA PRO A 206 5.82 -14.12 -6.14
C PRO A 206 7.29 -13.97 -5.81
N ARG A 207 8.06 -15.02 -6.11
CA ARG A 207 9.52 -15.05 -5.97
C ARG A 207 10.23 -15.30 -7.30
N SER A 208 9.47 -15.72 -8.30
CA SER A 208 9.97 -16.04 -9.63
C SER A 208 8.86 -15.92 -10.68
N TRP A 209 9.22 -16.00 -11.94
CA TRP A 209 8.28 -15.96 -13.06
C TRP A 209 7.38 -17.19 -13.17
N SER A 210 7.60 -18.27 -12.40
CA SER A 210 6.60 -19.36 -12.25
C SER A 210 5.34 -18.91 -11.51
N ASP A 211 5.47 -17.85 -10.73
CA ASP A 211 4.41 -17.33 -9.86
C ASP A 211 3.64 -16.15 -10.49
N ALA A 212 4.03 -15.70 -11.67
CA ALA A 212 3.43 -14.55 -12.35
C ALA A 212 3.33 -14.76 -13.87
N ILE A 213 2.46 -14.02 -14.53
CA ILE A 213 2.35 -14.03 -15.98
C ILE A 213 3.30 -13.00 -16.56
N ARG A 214 4.26 -13.47 -17.39
CA ARG A 214 5.20 -12.59 -18.07
C ARG A 214 4.53 -12.00 -19.32
N PRO A 215 4.66 -10.68 -19.58
CA PRO A 215 4.21 -10.08 -20.83
C PRO A 215 4.90 -10.73 -22.05
N THR A 216 4.12 -10.97 -23.09
CA THR A 216 4.62 -11.52 -24.37
C THR A 216 5.03 -10.43 -25.35
N LEU A 217 4.57 -9.20 -25.12
CA LEU A 217 4.94 -8.00 -25.85
C LEU A 217 5.07 -6.84 -24.86
N THR A 218 6.15 -6.09 -25.00
CA THR A 218 6.33 -4.84 -24.23
C THR A 218 6.61 -3.68 -25.17
N PHE A 219 6.39 -2.45 -24.71
CA PHE A 219 6.65 -1.22 -25.46
C PHE A 219 7.23 -0.15 -24.55
N ASP A 220 7.81 0.91 -25.12
CA ASP A 220 8.40 1.99 -24.34
C ASP A 220 7.40 3.12 -24.06
N GLN A 221 7.16 4.02 -25.01
CA GLN A 221 6.34 5.22 -24.75
C GLN A 221 4.92 5.09 -25.26
N ARG A 222 4.72 4.52 -26.44
CA ARG A 222 3.42 4.40 -27.10
C ARG A 222 3.35 3.12 -27.91
N LEU A 223 2.15 2.53 -27.92
CA LEU A 223 1.84 1.42 -28.81
C LEU A 223 0.40 1.58 -29.32
N THR A 224 0.20 1.44 -30.60
CA THR A 224 -1.14 1.32 -31.18
C THR A 224 -1.36 -0.12 -31.62
N LEU A 225 -2.41 -0.74 -31.09
CA LEU A 225 -2.86 -2.07 -31.50
C LEU A 225 -4.05 -1.91 -32.42
N GLU A 226 -4.11 -2.79 -33.40
CA GLU A 226 -5.32 -3.02 -34.19
C GLU A 226 -5.83 -4.43 -33.87
N VAL A 227 -7.03 -4.54 -33.32
CA VAL A 227 -7.65 -5.81 -32.91
C VAL A 227 -9.11 -5.78 -33.36
N GLY A 228 -9.44 -6.65 -34.33
CA GLY A 228 -10.82 -6.79 -34.83
C GLY A 228 -11.45 -5.48 -35.30
N GLY A 229 -10.67 -4.62 -35.98
CA GLY A 229 -11.10 -3.33 -36.52
C GLY A 229 -11.08 -2.17 -35.52
N GLU A 230 -10.68 -2.41 -34.29
CA GLU A 230 -10.55 -1.37 -33.25
C GLU A 230 -9.11 -0.91 -33.10
N LYS A 231 -8.88 0.41 -33.04
CA LYS A 231 -7.60 0.99 -32.70
C LYS A 231 -7.55 1.28 -31.20
N ILE A 232 -6.57 0.66 -30.56
CA ILE A 232 -6.34 0.77 -29.11
C ILE A 232 -4.98 1.43 -28.91
N HIS A 233 -4.96 2.65 -28.38
CA HIS A 233 -3.74 3.40 -28.11
C HIS A 233 -3.34 3.19 -26.65
N LEU A 234 -2.15 2.62 -26.44
CA LEU A 234 -1.51 2.46 -25.14
C LEU A 234 -0.49 3.58 -24.97
N GLN A 235 -0.52 4.25 -23.85
CA GLN A 235 0.38 5.37 -23.57
C GLN A 235 1.02 5.22 -22.21
N HIS A 236 2.34 5.15 -22.18
CA HIS A 236 3.12 5.15 -20.96
C HIS A 236 2.95 6.49 -20.22
N ALA A 237 2.81 6.40 -18.91
CA ALA A 237 2.80 7.56 -18.02
C ALA A 237 3.24 7.10 -16.63
N LYS A 238 4.37 7.58 -16.15
CA LYS A 238 4.73 7.38 -14.75
C LYS A 238 3.65 7.98 -13.86
N GLY A 239 3.43 7.33 -12.74
CA GLY A 239 2.44 7.79 -11.78
C GLY A 239 2.57 6.98 -10.51
N GLU A 240 1.67 6.02 -10.30
CA GLU A 240 1.74 5.07 -9.19
C GLU A 240 3.00 4.19 -9.26
N THR A 241 3.40 3.81 -10.45
CA THR A 241 4.60 3.02 -10.74
C THR A 241 5.31 3.55 -11.98
N GLU A 242 6.56 3.09 -12.21
CA GLU A 242 7.35 3.49 -13.37
C GLU A 242 6.85 2.88 -14.69
N ASP A 243 6.13 1.76 -14.63
CA ASP A 243 5.63 1.00 -15.77
C ASP A 243 4.16 1.31 -16.09
N HIS A 244 3.58 2.30 -15.42
CA HIS A 244 2.16 2.58 -15.56
C HIS A 244 1.81 3.04 -16.98
N LEU A 245 0.64 2.62 -17.48
CA LEU A 245 0.07 3.05 -18.76
C LEU A 245 -1.43 3.32 -18.64
N TRP A 246 -1.94 4.09 -19.58
CA TRP A 246 -3.36 4.28 -19.81
C TRP A 246 -3.74 3.95 -21.25
N VAL A 247 -5.02 3.70 -21.48
CA VAL A 247 -5.55 3.22 -22.75
C VAL A 247 -6.56 4.19 -23.29
N HIS A 248 -6.49 4.50 -24.61
CA HIS A 248 -7.46 5.32 -25.32
C HIS A 248 -8.02 4.59 -26.53
N MET A 249 -9.34 4.55 -26.65
CA MET A 249 -10.06 4.00 -27.79
C MET A 249 -10.99 5.07 -28.37
N PRO A 250 -10.54 5.81 -29.40
CA PRO A 250 -11.32 6.89 -30.02
C PRO A 250 -12.68 6.43 -30.56
N SER A 251 -12.73 5.24 -31.17
CA SER A 251 -13.97 4.68 -31.74
C SER A 251 -15.09 4.48 -30.70
N ARG A 252 -14.72 4.26 -29.43
CA ARG A 252 -15.65 4.10 -28.30
C ARG A 252 -15.72 5.36 -27.43
N GLN A 253 -14.99 6.42 -27.77
CA GLN A 253 -14.81 7.62 -26.92
C GLN A 253 -14.41 7.26 -25.48
N LEU A 254 -13.59 6.24 -25.32
CA LEU A 254 -13.25 5.59 -24.06
C LEU A 254 -11.79 5.85 -23.69
N VAL A 255 -11.56 6.18 -22.43
CA VAL A 255 -10.26 6.08 -21.77
C VAL A 255 -10.33 5.12 -20.58
N VAL A 256 -9.27 4.30 -20.41
CA VAL A 256 -9.06 3.46 -19.24
C VAL A 256 -7.78 3.94 -18.57
N THR A 257 -7.88 4.34 -17.31
CA THR A 257 -6.85 5.18 -16.68
C THR A 257 -5.86 4.40 -15.83
N GLY A 258 -6.06 3.07 -15.64
CA GLY A 258 -5.34 2.41 -14.56
C GLY A 258 -5.63 3.12 -13.23
N ASP A 259 -4.61 3.34 -12.45
CA ASP A 259 -4.66 4.02 -11.15
C ASP A 259 -4.42 5.53 -11.24
N LEU A 260 -4.22 6.08 -12.45
CA LEU A 260 -4.00 7.52 -12.60
C LEU A 260 -5.21 8.35 -12.20
N PHE A 261 -6.43 7.84 -12.35
CA PHE A 261 -7.62 8.47 -11.81
C PHE A 261 -8.21 7.63 -10.69
N GLN A 262 -8.43 8.26 -9.55
CA GLN A 262 -9.06 7.70 -8.35
C GLN A 262 -10.17 8.65 -7.88
N ASP A 263 -11.21 8.09 -7.27
CA ASP A 263 -12.39 8.86 -6.82
C ASP A 263 -12.14 9.66 -5.53
N PHE A 264 -10.88 10.07 -5.29
CA PHE A 264 -10.38 10.83 -4.13
C PHE A 264 -8.98 11.39 -4.44
N LEU A 265 -8.32 12.02 -3.45
CA LEU A 265 -6.94 12.54 -3.60
C LEU A 265 -6.00 11.42 -4.09
N PRO A 266 -5.30 11.60 -5.21
CA PRO A 266 -4.46 10.55 -5.82
C PRO A 266 -3.47 9.92 -4.84
N ASN A 267 -3.36 8.60 -4.89
CA ASN A 267 -2.52 7.79 -3.98
C ASN A 267 -1.01 7.93 -4.27
N VAL A 268 -0.54 9.16 -4.46
CA VAL A 268 0.89 9.43 -4.63
C VAL A 268 1.66 9.23 -3.34
N GLY A 269 1.06 9.52 -2.19
CA GLY A 269 1.71 9.60 -0.88
C GLY A 269 1.97 8.28 -0.16
N ASN A 270 1.88 7.10 -0.80
CA ASN A 270 2.02 5.81 -0.10
C ASN A 270 3.46 5.56 0.38
N GLY A 271 3.74 5.86 1.64
CA GLY A 271 5.06 5.74 2.26
C GLY A 271 5.65 4.32 2.33
N LYS A 272 4.83 3.27 2.13
CA LYS A 272 5.29 1.87 2.09
C LYS A 272 5.76 1.42 0.69
N ARG A 273 5.68 2.31 -0.29
CA ARG A 273 6.04 2.04 -1.69
C ARG A 273 7.35 2.70 -2.09
N ARG A 274 7.88 2.28 -3.23
CA ARG A 274 8.94 2.99 -3.94
C ARG A 274 8.43 4.38 -4.34
N VAL A 275 9.29 5.18 -4.97
CA VAL A 275 8.91 6.52 -5.44
C VAL A 275 7.67 6.45 -6.34
N ARG A 276 6.77 7.41 -6.16
CA ARG A 276 5.64 7.74 -7.02
C ARG A 276 5.83 9.14 -7.56
N PHE A 277 5.36 9.39 -8.75
CA PHE A 277 5.77 10.51 -9.59
C PHE A 277 4.64 11.53 -9.70
N ALA A 278 4.59 12.48 -8.76
CA ALA A 278 3.48 13.42 -8.65
C ALA A 278 3.34 14.32 -9.90
N SER A 279 4.44 14.86 -10.42
CA SER A 279 4.44 15.70 -11.61
C SER A 279 4.06 14.94 -12.88
N ASP A 280 4.63 13.74 -13.08
CA ASP A 280 4.29 12.88 -14.22
C ASP A 280 2.81 12.46 -14.16
N TRP A 281 2.30 12.19 -12.95
CA TRP A 281 0.89 11.85 -12.74
C TRP A 281 -0.03 13.01 -13.13
N ALA A 282 0.27 14.24 -12.68
CA ALA A 282 -0.49 15.42 -13.07
C ALA A 282 -0.48 15.65 -14.61
N HIS A 283 0.70 15.46 -15.23
CA HIS A 283 0.84 15.52 -16.68
C HIS A 283 -0.04 14.47 -17.39
N ALA A 284 -0.03 13.24 -16.90
CA ALA A 284 -0.85 12.15 -17.44
C ALA A 284 -2.35 12.46 -17.34
N LEU A 285 -2.83 12.98 -16.21
CA LEU A 285 -4.23 13.37 -16.04
C LEU A 285 -4.66 14.44 -17.07
N ARG A 286 -3.79 15.42 -17.35
CA ARG A 286 -4.07 16.44 -18.40
C ARG A 286 -4.06 15.82 -19.80
N ALA A 287 -3.14 14.89 -20.08
CA ALA A 287 -3.09 14.19 -21.35
C ALA A 287 -4.37 13.35 -21.59
N ILE A 288 -4.86 12.68 -20.55
CA ILE A 288 -6.12 11.92 -20.58
C ILE A 288 -7.30 12.88 -20.81
N ALA A 289 -7.36 14.00 -20.08
CA ALA A 289 -8.41 15.01 -20.26
C ALA A 289 -8.44 15.58 -21.68
N ALA A 290 -7.27 15.79 -22.29
CA ALA A 290 -7.12 16.29 -23.66
C ALA A 290 -7.69 15.35 -24.74
N THR A 291 -7.91 14.05 -24.43
CA THR A 291 -8.61 13.12 -25.36
C THR A 291 -10.06 13.50 -25.57
N ASN A 292 -10.63 14.30 -24.68
CA ASN A 292 -12.04 14.71 -24.69
C ASN A 292 -13.03 13.52 -24.79
N SER A 293 -12.68 12.40 -24.15
CA SER A 293 -13.49 11.16 -24.15
C SER A 293 -14.79 11.33 -23.39
N GLY A 294 -15.83 10.62 -23.81
CA GLY A 294 -17.15 10.64 -23.18
C GLY A 294 -17.33 9.57 -22.12
N LEU A 295 -16.40 8.62 -22.04
CA LEU A 295 -16.41 7.50 -21.08
C LEU A 295 -15.01 7.36 -20.47
N LEU A 296 -14.93 7.34 -19.15
CA LEU A 296 -13.73 7.00 -18.40
C LEU A 296 -14.01 5.81 -17.49
N LEU A 297 -13.25 4.74 -17.67
CA LEU A 297 -13.29 3.54 -16.84
C LEU A 297 -12.02 3.47 -16.01
N PRO A 298 -12.10 3.76 -14.69
CA PRO A 298 -10.95 3.65 -13.81
C PRO A 298 -10.78 2.21 -13.30
N MET A 299 -9.56 1.87 -12.87
CA MET A 299 -9.37 0.58 -12.19
C MET A 299 -9.86 0.62 -10.73
N HIS A 300 -9.98 1.79 -10.13
CA HIS A 300 -10.56 1.98 -8.80
C HIS A 300 -11.66 3.05 -8.85
N GLY A 301 -12.88 2.67 -8.50
CA GLY A 301 -14.02 3.58 -8.46
C GLY A 301 -15.07 3.38 -9.55
N PRO A 302 -16.08 4.23 -9.60
CA PRO A 302 -17.16 4.15 -10.60
C PRO A 302 -16.73 4.70 -11.95
N ALA A 303 -17.37 4.23 -13.02
CA ALA A 303 -17.26 4.82 -14.35
C ALA A 303 -17.72 6.29 -14.36
N LEU A 304 -17.08 7.13 -15.15
CA LEU A 304 -17.55 8.47 -15.46
C LEU A 304 -18.03 8.51 -16.91
N THR A 305 -19.25 8.99 -17.11
CA THR A 305 -19.94 8.97 -18.43
C THR A 305 -20.26 10.37 -18.96
N ASP A 306 -19.86 11.41 -18.23
CA ASP A 306 -20.06 12.81 -18.64
C ASP A 306 -18.71 13.47 -18.94
N ARG A 307 -18.53 13.92 -20.17
CA ARG A 307 -17.30 14.52 -20.70
C ARG A 307 -16.83 15.75 -19.90
N ALA A 308 -17.77 16.61 -19.54
CA ALA A 308 -17.43 17.81 -18.77
C ALA A 308 -16.96 17.45 -17.36
N THR A 309 -17.60 16.48 -16.74
CA THR A 309 -17.20 15.94 -15.43
C THR A 309 -15.83 15.26 -15.50
N ILE A 310 -15.56 14.44 -16.52
CA ILE A 310 -14.27 13.79 -16.75
C ILE A 310 -13.18 14.85 -16.85
N SER A 311 -13.31 15.81 -17.76
CA SER A 311 -12.30 16.85 -17.98
C SER A 311 -12.07 17.68 -16.71
N ARG A 312 -13.13 18.10 -16.02
CA ARG A 312 -13.05 18.89 -14.80
C ARG A 312 -12.32 18.12 -13.68
N ARG A 313 -12.70 16.86 -13.41
CA ARG A 313 -12.13 16.08 -12.32
C ARG A 313 -10.65 15.76 -12.55
N LEU A 314 -10.29 15.35 -13.77
CA LEU A 314 -8.90 15.11 -14.15
C LEU A 314 -8.05 16.38 -14.00
N GLY A 315 -8.56 17.52 -14.49
CA GLY A 315 -7.89 18.81 -14.34
C GLY A 315 -7.67 19.20 -12.88
N ARG A 316 -8.70 19.10 -12.05
CA ARG A 316 -8.60 19.43 -10.61
C ARG A 316 -7.60 18.57 -9.87
N GLN A 317 -7.60 17.26 -10.11
CA GLN A 317 -6.59 16.36 -9.50
C GLN A 317 -5.17 16.73 -9.96
N ALA A 318 -4.98 17.05 -11.23
CA ALA A 318 -3.69 17.52 -11.74
C ALA A 318 -3.24 18.85 -11.08
N ASP A 319 -4.15 19.80 -10.92
CA ASP A 319 -3.86 21.10 -10.31
C ASP A 319 -3.50 20.95 -8.81
N MET A 320 -4.19 20.07 -8.09
CA MET A 320 -3.85 19.75 -6.70
C MET A 320 -2.44 19.16 -6.59
N LEU A 321 -2.09 18.20 -7.45
CA LEU A 321 -0.74 17.59 -7.45
C LEU A 321 0.34 18.62 -7.77
N ASP A 322 0.15 19.45 -8.80
CA ASP A 322 1.11 20.51 -9.16
C ASP A 322 1.28 21.53 -8.05
N SER A 323 0.18 21.90 -7.38
CA SER A 323 0.24 22.80 -6.22
C SER A 323 1.08 22.23 -5.09
N ILE A 324 0.90 20.94 -4.76
CA ILE A 324 1.69 20.26 -3.72
C ILE A 324 3.17 20.19 -4.14
N VAL A 325 3.46 19.78 -5.37
CA VAL A 325 4.83 19.71 -5.91
C VAL A 325 5.50 21.08 -5.83
N LYS A 326 4.81 22.12 -6.29
CA LYS A 326 5.37 23.48 -6.25
C LYS A 326 5.71 23.93 -4.84
N GLN A 327 4.82 23.75 -3.86
CA GLN A 327 5.06 24.14 -2.47
C GLN A 327 6.25 23.38 -1.88
N VAL A 328 6.38 22.08 -2.16
CA VAL A 328 7.50 21.28 -1.70
C VAL A 328 8.81 21.77 -2.31
N LEU A 329 8.86 21.95 -3.62
CA LEU A 329 10.08 22.39 -4.32
C LEU A 329 10.49 23.80 -3.90
N ASP A 330 9.55 24.73 -3.74
CA ASP A 330 9.81 26.08 -3.23
C ASP A 330 10.42 26.02 -1.82
N GLY A 331 9.87 25.19 -0.92
CA GLY A 331 10.40 25.02 0.43
C GLY A 331 11.81 24.43 0.46
N LEU A 332 12.06 23.38 -0.34
CA LEU A 332 13.38 22.76 -0.45
C LEU A 332 14.41 23.74 -1.03
N ASN A 333 14.07 24.48 -2.06
CA ASN A 333 14.93 25.49 -2.67
C ASN A 333 15.22 26.70 -1.74
N ALA A 334 14.29 27.01 -0.83
CA ALA A 334 14.51 28.00 0.21
C ALA A 334 15.39 27.50 1.37
N GLY A 335 15.84 26.23 1.35
CA GLY A 335 16.60 25.62 2.44
C GLY A 335 15.77 25.37 3.70
N THR A 336 14.47 25.27 3.58
CA THR A 336 13.59 24.92 4.69
C THR A 336 13.76 23.42 5.03
N ARG A 337 13.91 23.11 6.33
CA ARG A 337 14.03 21.74 6.79
C ARG A 337 12.82 20.89 6.35
N GLN A 338 13.05 19.65 5.91
CA GLN A 338 12.06 18.81 5.23
C GLN A 338 10.77 18.60 6.05
N ASP A 339 10.84 18.44 7.36
CA ASP A 339 9.65 18.29 8.21
C ASP A 339 8.79 19.56 8.24
N LEU A 340 9.40 20.73 8.21
CA LEU A 340 8.71 22.02 8.14
C LEU A 340 8.10 22.26 6.75
N VAL A 341 8.76 21.79 5.69
CA VAL A 341 8.18 21.79 4.35
C VAL A 341 6.89 20.99 4.35
N VAL A 342 6.94 19.73 4.84
CA VAL A 342 5.74 18.86 4.93
C VAL A 342 4.62 19.51 5.75
N ASP A 343 4.98 20.14 6.88
CA ASP A 343 3.97 20.77 7.75
C ASP A 343 3.32 22.00 7.12
N GLY A 344 4.05 22.70 6.25
CA GLY A 344 3.57 23.90 5.56
C GLY A 344 2.70 23.64 4.33
N VAL A 345 2.75 22.42 3.73
CA VAL A 345 2.00 22.12 2.51
C VAL A 345 0.50 21.99 2.79
N THR A 346 -0.30 22.72 2.03
CA THR A 346 -1.77 22.72 2.12
C THR A 346 -2.40 22.81 0.73
N LEU A 347 -3.63 22.33 0.60
CA LEU A 347 -4.45 22.62 -0.59
C LEU A 347 -5.11 24.01 -0.44
N ALA A 348 -5.36 24.67 -1.58
CA ALA A 348 -6.11 25.91 -1.60
C ALA A 348 -7.52 25.72 -1.02
N GLU A 349 -8.07 26.79 -0.42
CA GLU A 349 -9.37 26.79 0.26
C GLU A 349 -10.52 26.26 -0.63
N GLU A 350 -10.45 26.50 -1.93
CA GLU A 350 -11.44 26.03 -2.91
C GLU A 350 -11.54 24.50 -3.01
N TYR A 351 -10.52 23.76 -2.54
CA TYR A 351 -10.51 22.29 -2.51
C TYR A 351 -11.01 21.72 -1.18
N ARG A 352 -11.22 22.51 -0.15
CA ARG A 352 -11.57 22.05 1.21
C ARG A 352 -12.73 21.06 1.26
N HIS A 353 -13.73 21.25 0.41
CA HIS A 353 -14.93 20.41 0.33
C HIS A 353 -15.04 19.67 -1.01
N ASP A 354 -13.96 19.66 -1.78
CA ASP A 354 -13.94 18.98 -3.05
C ASP A 354 -13.92 17.46 -2.85
N HIS A 355 -14.76 16.77 -3.63
CA HIS A 355 -14.80 15.32 -3.59
C HIS A 355 -13.45 14.69 -3.95
N ASP A 356 -12.73 15.27 -4.92
CA ASP A 356 -11.44 14.75 -5.39
C ASP A 356 -10.26 15.08 -4.44
N ALA A 357 -10.45 15.98 -3.48
CA ALA A 357 -9.46 16.33 -2.46
C ALA A 357 -9.60 15.51 -1.18
N ARG A 358 -10.53 14.56 -1.11
CA ARG A 358 -10.72 13.74 0.09
C ARG A 358 -9.47 12.91 0.40
N GLU A 359 -8.93 13.11 1.57
CA GLU A 359 -7.80 12.35 2.12
C GLU A 359 -8.23 10.96 2.59
N GLN A 360 -8.86 10.20 1.70
CA GLN A 360 -9.42 8.90 2.03
C GLN A 360 -8.34 7.82 2.13
N TYR A 361 -7.33 7.87 1.27
CA TYR A 361 -6.30 6.84 1.17
C TYR A 361 -4.94 7.31 1.71
N VAL A 362 -4.53 8.50 1.34
CA VAL A 362 -3.33 9.20 1.80
C VAL A 362 -3.68 10.66 2.08
N THR A 363 -2.79 11.39 2.77
CA THR A 363 -2.94 12.82 3.04
C THR A 363 -2.11 13.66 2.07
N VAL A 364 -2.41 14.95 2.01
CA VAL A 364 -1.56 15.97 1.34
C VAL A 364 -0.13 15.93 1.87
N LYS A 365 0.05 15.77 3.19
CA LYS A 365 1.37 15.65 3.82
C LYS A 365 2.11 14.37 3.40
N ASP A 366 1.40 13.29 3.14
CA ASP A 366 2.01 12.06 2.64
C ASP A 366 2.51 12.24 1.21
N ILE A 367 1.73 12.97 0.37
CA ILE A 367 2.17 13.33 -0.98
C ILE A 367 3.40 14.23 -0.91
N ALA A 368 3.42 15.23 -0.02
CA ALA A 368 4.59 16.09 0.18
C ALA A 368 5.85 15.29 0.54
N ARG A 369 5.74 14.30 1.45
CA ARG A 369 6.85 13.38 1.78
C ARG A 369 7.32 12.58 0.57
N MET A 370 6.41 12.15 -0.29
CA MET A 370 6.76 11.40 -1.50
C MET A 370 7.47 12.29 -2.53
N VAL A 371 7.04 13.53 -2.70
CA VAL A 371 7.73 14.52 -3.55
C VAL A 371 9.14 14.80 -3.01
N ILE A 372 9.30 14.97 -1.70
CA ILE A 372 10.63 15.09 -1.08
C ILE A 372 11.48 13.87 -1.41
N LYS A 373 10.94 12.66 -1.25
CA LYS A 373 11.65 11.40 -1.55
C LYS A 373 12.04 11.28 -3.02
N GLU A 374 11.27 11.83 -3.94
CA GLU A 374 11.56 11.87 -5.37
C GLU A 374 12.73 12.79 -5.70
N HIS A 375 12.85 13.92 -5.00
CA HIS A 375 13.79 15.00 -5.34
C HIS A 375 14.99 15.11 -4.39
N SER A 376 15.03 14.30 -3.31
CA SER A 376 16.12 14.34 -2.32
C SER A 376 16.61 12.95 -1.94
N GLY A 377 17.72 12.91 -1.19
CA GLY A 377 18.23 11.68 -0.55
C GLY A 377 17.45 11.34 0.73
N TRP A 378 18.01 10.41 1.51
CA TRP A 378 17.45 10.02 2.83
C TRP A 378 17.79 11.01 3.95
N TRP A 379 18.65 12.00 3.71
CA TRP A 379 19.08 13.02 4.67
C TRP A 379 17.93 13.99 4.96
N ASP A 380 17.62 14.20 6.22
CA ASP A 380 16.48 14.97 6.73
C ASP A 380 16.84 16.30 7.41
N ASP A 381 18.09 16.79 7.22
CA ASP A 381 18.65 18.00 7.78
C ASP A 381 18.87 17.99 9.32
N ILE A 382 18.74 16.82 9.96
CA ILE A 382 19.03 16.66 11.39
C ILE A 382 20.40 15.99 11.57
N PRO A 383 21.44 16.71 12.07
CA PRO A 383 22.81 16.19 12.10
C PRO A 383 22.97 14.83 12.80
N SER A 384 22.25 14.59 13.87
CA SER A 384 22.30 13.31 14.60
C SER A 384 21.74 12.12 13.81
N ASN A 385 20.90 12.36 12.79
CA ASN A 385 20.35 11.30 11.94
C ASN A 385 21.30 10.85 10.83
N TRP A 386 22.44 11.53 10.65
CA TRP A 386 23.50 11.04 9.77
C TRP A 386 24.21 9.80 10.34
N SER A 387 24.44 9.77 11.66
CA SER A 387 25.03 8.64 12.38
C SER A 387 24.24 8.40 13.67
N PRO A 388 22.99 7.95 13.58
CA PRO A 388 22.10 7.88 14.74
C PRO A 388 22.55 6.78 15.71
N ALA A 389 22.35 7.00 17.00
CA ALA A 389 22.34 5.91 17.96
C ALA A 389 21.22 4.92 17.60
N PRO A 390 21.36 3.62 17.88
CA PRO A 390 20.27 2.65 17.70
C PRO A 390 18.97 3.12 18.35
N LEU A 391 17.84 2.94 17.67
CA LEU A 391 16.53 3.40 18.17
C LEU A 391 16.19 2.84 19.55
N THR A 392 16.60 1.60 19.84
CA THR A 392 16.42 0.96 21.15
C THR A 392 17.14 1.76 22.24
N LEU A 393 18.41 2.14 22.03
CA LEU A 393 19.17 2.95 23.01
C LEU A 393 18.55 4.35 23.19
N GLN A 394 18.08 4.98 22.10
CA GLN A 394 17.37 6.26 22.20
C GLN A 394 16.11 6.11 23.06
N ALA A 395 15.34 5.04 22.83
CA ALA A 395 14.10 4.75 23.55
C ALA A 395 14.39 4.45 25.03
N GLU A 396 15.40 3.64 25.34
CA GLU A 396 15.83 3.33 26.70
C GLU A 396 16.21 4.60 27.47
N GLU A 397 16.94 5.52 26.83
CA GLU A 397 17.31 6.79 27.46
C GLU A 397 16.11 7.70 27.69
N ILE A 398 15.16 7.77 26.75
CA ILE A 398 13.91 8.52 26.94
C ILE A 398 13.09 7.94 28.10
N ILE A 399 13.00 6.60 28.21
CA ILE A 399 12.31 5.95 29.33
C ILE A 399 13.01 6.26 30.66
N ARG A 400 14.34 6.23 30.70
CA ARG A 400 15.12 6.59 31.87
C ARG A 400 14.89 8.05 32.31
N LEU A 401 14.93 8.99 31.35
CA LEU A 401 14.69 10.43 31.60
C LEU A 401 13.26 10.70 32.04
N SER A 402 12.29 9.90 31.62
CA SER A 402 10.89 9.96 32.07
C SER A 402 10.72 9.49 33.51
N GLY A 403 11.76 8.95 34.15
CA GLY A 403 11.72 8.38 35.51
C GLY A 403 11.23 6.94 35.55
N GLY A 404 11.45 6.19 34.46
CA GLY A 404 11.17 4.76 34.29
C GLY A 404 9.86 4.46 33.54
N LEU A 405 9.67 3.17 33.24
CA LEU A 405 8.57 2.69 32.39
C LEU A 405 7.18 3.14 32.87
N ASP A 406 6.91 3.08 34.17
CA ASP A 406 5.60 3.40 34.72
C ASP A 406 5.23 4.88 34.52
N LYS A 407 6.20 5.78 34.72
CA LYS A 407 5.99 7.21 34.50
C LYS A 407 5.87 7.54 33.02
N ALA A 408 6.66 6.88 32.16
CA ALA A 408 6.55 7.03 30.72
C ALA A 408 5.17 6.58 30.21
N ILE A 409 4.65 5.45 30.67
CA ILE A 409 3.30 4.96 30.35
C ILE A 409 2.24 5.98 30.84
N ALA A 410 2.34 6.46 32.08
CA ALA A 410 1.38 7.43 32.61
C ALA A 410 1.38 8.72 31.79
N HIS A 411 2.56 9.22 31.40
CA HIS A 411 2.70 10.41 30.57
C HIS A 411 2.12 10.21 29.17
N ALA A 412 2.42 9.09 28.50
CA ALA A 412 1.86 8.77 27.19
C ALA A 412 0.32 8.66 27.22
N LYS A 413 -0.25 8.03 28.25
CA LYS A 413 -1.69 7.96 28.46
C LYS A 413 -2.30 9.34 28.70
N HIS A 414 -1.63 10.20 29.47
CA HIS A 414 -2.09 11.58 29.67
C HIS A 414 -2.12 12.36 28.34
N LEU A 415 -1.06 12.28 27.54
CA LEU A 415 -1.01 12.89 26.21
C LEU A 415 -2.13 12.36 25.29
N SER A 416 -2.50 11.08 25.40
CA SER A 416 -3.56 10.49 24.57
C SER A 416 -4.95 11.04 24.89
N LEU A 417 -5.18 11.61 26.07
CA LEU A 417 -6.47 12.23 26.42
C LEU A 417 -6.77 13.46 25.57
N SER A 418 -5.74 14.21 25.15
CA SER A 418 -5.86 15.36 24.26
C SER A 418 -5.64 15.02 22.78
N ASN A 419 -5.62 13.74 22.42
CA ASN A 419 -5.27 13.24 21.07
C ASN A 419 -3.93 13.78 20.53
N SER A 420 -2.99 14.08 21.42
CA SER A 420 -1.66 14.59 21.03
C SER A 420 -0.89 13.56 20.20
N PRO A 421 -0.34 13.95 19.04
CA PRO A 421 0.54 13.07 18.25
C PRO A 421 1.76 12.55 19.03
N LEU A 422 2.17 13.29 20.07
CA LEU A 422 3.27 12.86 20.96
C LEU A 422 2.94 11.58 21.73
N ALA A 423 1.63 11.31 22.02
CA ALA A 423 1.24 10.07 22.68
C ALA A 423 1.71 8.84 21.90
N ILE A 424 1.58 8.87 20.57
CA ILE A 424 2.02 7.80 19.68
C ILE A 424 3.54 7.65 19.69
N LYS A 425 4.25 8.79 19.65
CA LYS A 425 5.71 8.76 19.70
C LYS A 425 6.24 8.18 21.03
N PHE A 426 5.57 8.49 22.16
CA PHE A 426 5.88 7.85 23.44
C PHE A 426 5.54 6.35 23.45
N ALA A 427 4.43 5.92 22.82
CA ALA A 427 4.12 4.51 22.67
C ALA A 427 5.20 3.76 21.86
N ASP A 428 5.72 4.37 20.79
CA ASP A 428 6.85 3.81 20.02
C ASP A 428 8.09 3.63 20.91
N TRP A 429 8.48 4.64 21.71
CA TRP A 429 9.62 4.53 22.62
C TRP A 429 9.40 3.48 23.72
N ILE A 430 8.18 3.40 24.30
CA ILE A 430 7.83 2.39 25.30
C ILE A 430 8.00 0.99 24.72
N TRP A 431 7.48 0.76 23.50
CA TRP A 431 7.61 -0.53 22.81
C TRP A 431 9.08 -0.84 22.46
N LEU A 432 9.82 0.10 21.85
CA LEU A 432 11.19 -0.10 21.42
C LEU A 432 12.13 -0.43 22.61
N ALA A 433 11.93 0.21 23.75
CA ALA A 433 12.71 -0.08 24.97
C ALA A 433 12.24 -1.35 25.70
N ASN A 434 11.00 -1.80 25.50
CA ASN A 434 10.39 -2.87 26.31
C ASN A 434 9.56 -3.85 25.44
N PRO A 435 10.13 -4.47 24.39
CA PRO A 435 9.38 -5.22 23.38
C PRO A 435 8.77 -6.54 23.89
N THR A 436 9.19 -7.01 25.08
CA THR A 436 8.75 -8.28 25.70
C THR A 436 8.13 -8.07 27.10
N ILE A 437 7.86 -6.85 27.50
CA ILE A 437 7.23 -6.56 28.80
C ILE A 437 5.71 -6.44 28.62
N PRO A 438 4.89 -7.35 29.20
CA PRO A 438 3.44 -7.37 29.00
C PRO A 438 2.77 -6.03 29.33
N LYS A 439 3.21 -5.37 30.41
CA LYS A 439 2.69 -4.06 30.82
C LYS A 439 2.91 -2.98 29.75
N ALA A 440 4.11 -2.96 29.13
CA ALA A 440 4.45 -2.03 28.04
C ALA A 440 3.60 -2.30 26.80
N LEU A 441 3.52 -3.57 26.37
CA LEU A 441 2.73 -3.97 25.19
C LEU A 441 1.24 -3.62 25.34
N ARG A 442 0.64 -3.89 26.52
CA ARG A 442 -0.75 -3.51 26.78
C ARG A 442 -0.96 -1.99 26.77
N ALA A 443 -0.02 -1.23 27.37
CA ALA A 443 -0.12 0.23 27.37
C ALA A 443 -0.03 0.80 25.95
N CYS A 444 0.85 0.27 25.10
CA CYS A 444 0.96 0.68 23.70
C CYS A 444 -0.33 0.37 22.94
N LEU A 445 -0.91 -0.83 23.11
CA LEU A 445 -2.19 -1.19 22.48
C LEU A 445 -3.32 -0.23 22.88
N GLU A 446 -3.42 0.16 24.17
CA GLU A 446 -4.41 1.14 24.64
C GLU A 446 -4.23 2.53 24.00
N ILE A 447 -2.96 3.01 23.91
CA ILE A 447 -2.65 4.32 23.35
C ILE A 447 -2.96 4.33 21.85
N TYR A 448 -2.54 3.29 21.10
CA TYR A 448 -2.88 3.18 19.68
C TYR A 448 -4.37 3.02 19.43
N ALA A 449 -5.09 2.23 20.25
CA ALA A 449 -6.55 2.11 20.17
C ALA A 449 -7.25 3.47 20.33
N LYS A 450 -6.78 4.30 21.28
CA LYS A 450 -7.28 5.67 21.44
C LYS A 450 -6.99 6.53 20.21
N HIS A 451 -5.79 6.44 19.63
CA HIS A 451 -5.43 7.21 18.44
C HIS A 451 -6.30 6.84 17.23
N VAL A 452 -6.53 5.54 17.01
CA VAL A 452 -7.34 5.05 15.87
C VAL A 452 -8.85 5.04 16.16
N SER A 453 -9.30 5.60 17.29
CA SER A 453 -10.72 5.79 17.57
C SER A 453 -11.37 6.95 16.80
N THR A 454 -10.58 7.70 16.03
CA THR A 454 -11.04 8.71 15.09
C THR A 454 -10.71 8.28 13.66
N PRO A 455 -11.48 8.71 12.66
CA PRO A 455 -11.23 8.37 11.26
C PRO A 455 -9.79 8.65 10.82
N LYS A 456 -9.20 7.71 10.08
CA LYS A 456 -7.85 7.80 9.51
C LYS A 456 -7.88 7.56 8.01
N PRO A 457 -6.92 8.13 7.25
CA PRO A 457 -6.66 7.67 5.89
C PRO A 457 -6.31 6.19 5.89
N THR A 458 -6.71 5.48 4.84
CA THR A 458 -6.59 4.01 4.80
C THR A 458 -5.16 3.52 4.99
N GLN A 459 -4.16 4.21 4.40
CA GLN A 459 -2.76 3.80 4.57
C GLN A 459 -2.26 3.96 6.00
N GLU A 460 -2.62 5.04 6.67
CA GLU A 460 -2.33 5.23 8.09
C GLU A 460 -3.02 4.15 8.94
N ALA A 461 -4.31 3.90 8.70
CA ALA A 461 -5.07 2.88 9.40
C ALA A 461 -4.43 1.47 9.26
N LEU A 462 -3.97 1.11 8.06
CA LEU A 462 -3.27 -0.16 7.81
C LEU A 462 -1.93 -0.26 8.55
N VAL A 463 -1.18 0.84 8.69
CA VAL A 463 0.07 0.86 9.48
C VAL A 463 -0.21 0.54 10.95
N TYR A 464 -1.20 1.22 11.55
CA TYR A 464 -1.57 0.96 12.95
C TYR A 464 -2.16 -0.43 13.15
N ALA A 465 -3.01 -0.90 12.24
CA ALA A 465 -3.57 -2.25 12.30
C ALA A 465 -2.47 -3.32 12.34
N GLU A 466 -1.52 -3.25 11.41
CA GLU A 466 -0.41 -4.20 11.34
C GLU A 466 0.46 -4.15 12.60
N HIS A 467 0.76 -2.96 13.09
CA HIS A 467 1.57 -2.81 14.29
C HIS A 467 0.84 -3.36 15.54
N MET A 468 -0.44 -3.04 15.71
CA MET A 468 -1.26 -3.55 16.82
C MET A 468 -1.39 -5.08 16.78
N ILE A 469 -1.55 -5.68 15.59
CA ILE A 469 -1.56 -7.14 15.43
C ILE A 469 -0.24 -7.76 15.91
N ARG A 470 0.91 -7.15 15.56
CA ARG A 470 2.22 -7.62 16.04
C ARG A 470 2.39 -7.48 17.54
N LEU A 471 1.90 -6.40 18.14
CA LEU A 471 1.91 -6.22 19.59
C LEU A 471 1.07 -7.30 20.29
N GLU A 472 -0.11 -7.63 19.77
CA GLU A 472 -0.96 -8.71 20.29
C GLU A 472 -0.27 -10.08 20.19
N LEU A 473 0.40 -10.36 19.06
CA LEU A 473 1.19 -11.59 18.90
C LEU A 473 2.33 -11.66 19.92
N SER A 474 3.09 -10.57 20.08
CA SER A 474 4.20 -10.47 21.03
C SER A 474 3.71 -10.63 22.47
N LEU A 475 2.59 -10.02 22.81
CA LEU A 475 1.95 -10.15 24.12
C LEU A 475 1.56 -11.60 24.41
N ALA A 476 0.85 -12.25 23.49
CA ALA A 476 0.43 -13.63 23.63
C ALA A 476 1.60 -14.62 23.74
N GLN A 477 2.69 -14.37 23.01
CA GLN A 477 3.91 -15.19 23.12
C GLN A 477 4.59 -15.00 24.47
N THR A 478 4.72 -13.76 24.93
CA THR A 478 5.37 -13.45 26.21
C THR A 478 4.59 -14.03 27.39
N GLU A 479 3.27 -13.91 27.39
CA GLU A 479 2.41 -14.46 28.44
C GLU A 479 2.48 -15.98 28.52
N ARG A 480 2.51 -16.65 27.35
CA ARG A 480 2.73 -18.11 27.31
C ARG A 480 4.09 -18.52 27.89
N ALA A 481 5.14 -17.79 27.55
CA ALA A 481 6.47 -18.07 28.06
C ALA A 481 6.57 -17.87 29.58
N ILE A 482 5.90 -16.85 30.12
CA ILE A 482 5.80 -16.61 31.58
C ILE A 482 5.04 -17.76 32.25
N ALA A 483 3.89 -18.17 31.73
CA ALA A 483 3.08 -19.26 32.27
C ALA A 483 3.84 -20.59 32.30
N GLN A 484 4.57 -20.93 31.24
CA GLN A 484 5.40 -22.11 31.15
C GLN A 484 6.53 -22.16 32.19
N ARG A 485 7.21 -21.01 32.40
CA ARG A 485 8.24 -20.90 33.45
C ARG A 485 7.67 -21.03 34.85
N GLY A 486 6.48 -20.45 35.10
CA GLY A 486 5.79 -20.60 36.38
C GLY A 486 5.38 -22.04 36.70
N ALA A 487 4.96 -22.82 35.68
CA ALA A 487 4.59 -24.21 35.82
C ALA A 487 5.80 -25.17 36.03
N GLN A 488 7.02 -24.75 35.66
CA GLN A 488 8.24 -25.53 35.81
C GLN A 488 9.00 -25.26 37.12
N SER A 489 8.57 -24.25 37.89
CA SER A 489 9.17 -23.98 39.22
C SER A 489 8.59 -24.99 40.22
N PRO A 490 9.41 -25.79 40.97
CA PRO A 490 8.93 -26.71 41.95
C PRO A 490 8.16 -25.93 43.05
N PRO A 491 7.10 -26.52 43.65
CA PRO A 491 6.40 -25.89 44.78
C PRO A 491 7.40 -25.67 45.92
N LYS A 492 7.39 -24.47 46.51
CA LYS A 492 8.24 -24.11 47.67
C LYS A 492 7.75 -24.84 48.90
#